data_b048ac8c05a427dc5aa26dc3608394ef
#
_entry.id   b048ac8c05a427dc5aa26dc3608394ef
#
_cell.length_a   1.000
_cell.length_b   1.000
_cell.length_c   1.000
_cell.angle_alpha   90.00
_cell.angle_beta   90.00
_cell.angle_gamma   90.00
#
_symmetry.space_group_name_H-M   'P 1'
#
loop_
_entity.id
_entity.type
_entity.pdbx_description
1 polymer ?
#
loop_
_entity_poly.entity_id
_entity_poly.type
_entity_poly.pdbx_seq_one_letter_code
_entity_poly.pdbx_strand_id
1 'polypeptide(L)'
;YDHWHKNLFQEHIKQRDCESPEPYRVWHYYNQKCNLSQAYDMAINGLDEPRELPAPRIELNKMEVIAGYNIVEEVKSVTKKDKVVVVQPFGRSIEQVGEFMADPTSRSMSLAGVCDIINQLKKDYAVIIMSEFHFPLEENENNSKHQVARPQISDMRIWSAVIDVADHFLGCDSMGQHIARALNKTATVVVGSTYPENISYPGHKDFDIIDAGNGRREYAPIRITMDERVDRFNDQAMELSKDQIKQVVDSCKKRLGKPRAYTGTFVPPQQQEQACSTQQPKQDAFQLAGGQQMAPTETTMPFSGAPKPSFTLNKPKQKPSNKGFKQEIKNLLKSDKQALKIEQK
;
A
#
# COMPACT_ATOMS: atom_id res chain seq x y z
N TYR A 1 -14.56 14.11 -7.00
CA TYR A 1 -14.43 15.53 -6.61
C TYR A 1 -15.46 15.82 -5.53
N ASP A 2 -15.02 16.24 -4.34
CA ASP A 2 -15.90 16.77 -3.30
C ASP A 2 -16.38 18.19 -3.65
N HIS A 3 -17.26 18.73 -2.83
CA HIS A 3 -17.82 20.07 -3.04
C HIS A 3 -16.76 21.18 -2.97
N TRP A 4 -15.64 20.96 -2.25
CA TRP A 4 -14.52 21.88 -2.18
C TRP A 4 -13.84 22.04 -3.56
N HIS A 5 -13.59 20.93 -4.26
CA HIS A 5 -13.04 20.96 -5.62
C HIS A 5 -13.99 21.63 -6.61
N LYS A 6 -15.31 21.42 -6.45
CA LYS A 6 -16.31 22.12 -7.28
C LYS A 6 -16.27 23.63 -7.07
N ASN A 7 -16.20 24.07 -5.83
CA ASN A 7 -16.14 25.50 -5.51
C ASN A 7 -14.82 26.11 -6.03
N LEU A 8 -13.68 25.44 -5.81
CA LEU A 8 -12.40 25.89 -6.35
C LEU A 8 -12.46 26.03 -7.86
N PHE A 9 -13.02 25.05 -8.57
CA PHE A 9 -13.16 25.13 -10.03
C PHE A 9 -14.09 26.24 -10.46
N GLN A 10 -15.27 26.38 -9.86
CA GLN A 10 -16.27 27.38 -10.25
C GLN A 10 -15.86 28.80 -9.91
N GLU A 11 -15.29 29.02 -8.74
CA GLU A 11 -15.01 30.35 -8.21
C GLU A 11 -13.63 30.88 -8.60
N HIS A 12 -12.64 29.99 -8.75
CA HIS A 12 -11.26 30.40 -8.93
C HIS A 12 -10.64 29.97 -10.28
N ILE A 13 -11.05 28.84 -10.83
CA ILE A 13 -10.45 28.31 -12.07
C ILE A 13 -11.26 28.73 -13.30
N LYS A 14 -12.59 28.49 -13.27
CA LYS A 14 -13.45 28.76 -14.45
C LYS A 14 -13.48 30.23 -14.88
N GLN A 15 -13.27 31.15 -13.94
CA GLN A 15 -13.26 32.58 -14.21
C GLN A 15 -11.87 33.12 -14.63
N ARG A 16 -10.85 32.27 -14.65
CA ARG A 16 -9.49 32.59 -15.04
C ARG A 16 -9.14 31.84 -16.30
N ASP A 17 -8.22 32.40 -17.05
CA ASP A 17 -7.64 31.77 -18.22
C ASP A 17 -6.66 30.68 -17.72
N CYS A 18 -7.19 29.47 -17.50
CA CYS A 18 -6.44 28.34 -16.97
C CYS A 18 -6.46 27.21 -17.99
N GLU A 19 -5.30 26.73 -18.36
CA GLU A 19 -5.14 25.52 -19.15
C GLU A 19 -5.13 24.28 -18.25
N SER A 20 -5.76 23.20 -18.71
CA SER A 20 -5.65 21.88 -18.10
C SER A 20 -4.61 21.06 -18.85
N PRO A 21 -3.46 20.73 -18.25
CA PRO A 21 -2.44 19.96 -18.94
C PRO A 21 -2.94 18.54 -19.23
N GLU A 22 -2.69 18.07 -20.45
CA GLU A 22 -3.03 16.72 -20.90
C GLU A 22 -1.76 15.88 -21.14
N PRO A 23 -1.10 15.38 -20.07
CA PRO A 23 0.18 14.69 -20.18
C PRO A 23 0.10 13.41 -21.01
N TYR A 24 -1.06 12.77 -21.04
CA TYR A 24 -1.28 11.55 -21.81
C TYR A 24 -1.24 11.75 -23.33
N ARG A 25 -1.39 12.98 -23.81
CA ARG A 25 -1.25 13.37 -25.23
C ARG A 25 0.16 13.77 -25.60
N VAL A 26 1.06 13.90 -24.65
CA VAL A 26 2.48 14.17 -24.93
C VAL A 26 3.05 13.00 -25.72
N TRP A 27 3.58 13.27 -26.90
CA TRP A 27 4.10 12.25 -27.81
C TRP A 27 5.14 11.34 -27.15
N HIS A 28 6.04 11.90 -26.34
CA HIS A 28 7.08 11.17 -25.61
C HIS A 28 6.48 10.20 -24.59
N TYR A 29 5.43 10.61 -23.88
CA TYR A 29 4.73 9.73 -22.96
C TYR A 29 4.03 8.59 -23.69
N TYR A 30 3.33 8.93 -24.76
CA TYR A 30 2.61 7.96 -25.58
C TYR A 30 3.54 6.89 -26.15
N ASN A 31 4.77 7.26 -26.50
CA ASN A 31 5.77 6.36 -27.07
C ASN A 31 6.77 5.82 -26.04
N GLN A 32 6.44 5.83 -24.75
CA GLN A 32 7.26 5.31 -23.64
C GLN A 32 8.67 5.94 -23.56
N LYS A 33 8.82 7.19 -23.97
CA LYS A 33 10.07 7.93 -23.94
C LYS A 33 10.25 8.78 -22.68
N CYS A 34 9.18 9.00 -21.92
CA CYS A 34 9.22 9.73 -20.67
C CYS A 34 8.19 9.20 -19.67
N ASN A 35 8.41 9.47 -18.40
CA ASN A 35 7.47 9.14 -17.35
C ASN A 35 6.35 10.20 -17.22
N LEU A 36 5.33 9.89 -16.42
CA LEU A 36 4.18 10.77 -16.25
C LEU A 36 4.54 12.15 -15.69
N SER A 37 5.51 12.24 -14.77
CA SER A 37 5.95 13.52 -14.21
C SER A 37 6.63 14.39 -15.27
N GLN A 38 7.46 13.80 -16.12
CA GLN A 38 8.08 14.49 -17.24
C GLN A 38 7.03 14.93 -18.27
N ALA A 39 6.03 14.10 -18.54
CA ALA A 39 4.94 14.48 -19.44
C ALA A 39 4.12 15.66 -18.90
N TYR A 40 3.86 15.71 -17.59
CA TYR A 40 3.27 16.90 -16.96
C TYR A 40 4.18 18.13 -17.09
N ASP A 41 5.46 17.98 -16.83
CA ASP A 41 6.43 19.06 -16.96
C ASP A 41 6.47 19.61 -18.39
N MET A 42 6.48 18.73 -19.38
CA MET A 42 6.42 19.11 -20.80
C MET A 42 5.11 19.85 -21.14
N ALA A 43 3.98 19.32 -20.73
CA ALA A 43 2.66 19.92 -21.02
C ALA A 43 2.47 21.27 -20.34
N ILE A 44 2.98 21.46 -19.12
CA ILE A 44 2.85 22.71 -18.36
C ILE A 44 3.81 23.77 -18.88
N ASN A 45 5.04 23.39 -19.21
CA ASN A 45 6.11 24.33 -19.57
C ASN A 45 6.35 24.47 -21.08
N GLY A 46 5.53 23.79 -21.91
CA GLY A 46 5.65 23.85 -23.38
C GLY A 46 7.00 23.32 -23.88
N LEU A 47 7.49 22.22 -23.32
CA LEU A 47 8.79 21.66 -23.69
C LEU A 47 8.66 20.67 -24.83
N ASP A 48 9.59 20.71 -25.76
CA ASP A 48 9.65 19.75 -26.88
C ASP A 48 10.28 18.42 -26.48
N GLU A 49 11.17 18.41 -25.48
CA GLU A 49 11.90 17.24 -25.02
C GLU A 49 11.78 17.07 -23.49
N PRO A 50 11.74 15.81 -23.01
CA PRO A 50 11.72 15.55 -21.57
C PRO A 50 13.07 15.89 -20.94
N ARG A 51 13.03 16.54 -19.79
CA ARG A 51 14.22 16.82 -18.99
C ARG A 51 14.27 15.96 -17.74
N GLU A 52 15.45 15.83 -17.17
CA GLU A 52 15.61 15.18 -15.88
C GLU A 52 14.92 16.02 -14.78
N LEU A 53 14.10 15.37 -13.99
CA LEU A 53 13.40 15.99 -12.87
C LEU A 53 14.05 15.55 -11.54
N PRO A 54 14.00 16.42 -10.50
CA PRO A 54 14.48 16.05 -9.19
C PRO A 54 13.71 14.84 -8.66
N ALA A 55 14.40 14.01 -7.87
CA ALA A 55 13.79 12.86 -7.25
C ALA A 55 12.63 13.28 -6.32
N PRO A 56 11.50 12.55 -6.31
CA PRO A 56 10.42 12.81 -5.37
C PRO A 56 10.94 12.67 -3.94
N ARG A 57 10.41 13.50 -3.03
CA ARG A 57 10.80 13.50 -1.63
C ARG A 57 9.58 13.64 -0.72
N ILE A 58 9.52 12.84 0.32
CA ILE A 58 8.56 12.96 1.42
C ILE A 58 9.33 13.21 2.71
N GLU A 59 8.95 14.25 3.42
CA GLU A 59 9.46 14.53 4.76
C GLU A 59 8.40 14.13 5.78
N LEU A 60 8.75 13.19 6.64
CA LEU A 60 7.89 12.72 7.73
C LEU A 60 8.23 13.48 9.01
N ASN A 61 7.21 13.87 9.76
CA ASN A 61 7.42 14.45 11.07
C ASN A 61 7.70 13.35 12.12
N LYS A 62 8.20 13.77 13.29
CA LYS A 62 8.57 12.84 14.35
C LYS A 62 7.42 11.94 14.82
N MET A 63 6.20 12.47 14.89
CA MET A 63 5.04 11.70 15.35
C MET A 63 4.63 10.64 14.35
N GLU A 64 4.70 10.95 13.04
CA GLU A 64 4.44 10.01 11.97
C GLU A 64 5.45 8.86 11.99
N VAL A 65 6.73 9.17 12.14
CA VAL A 65 7.79 8.15 12.24
C VAL A 65 7.59 7.26 13.46
N ILE A 66 7.26 7.83 14.63
CA ILE A 66 6.97 7.05 15.85
C ILE A 66 5.76 6.13 15.63
N ALA A 67 4.69 6.63 15.00
CA ALA A 67 3.51 5.83 14.71
C ALA A 67 3.83 4.65 13.77
N GLY A 68 4.57 4.90 12.69
CA GLY A 68 5.04 3.86 11.79
C GLY A 68 5.94 2.83 12.48
N TYR A 69 6.87 3.31 13.29
CA TYR A 69 7.77 2.46 14.07
C TYR A 69 7.01 1.54 15.03
N ASN A 70 6.03 2.06 15.77
CA ASN A 70 5.24 1.26 16.71
C ASN A 70 4.48 0.14 15.99
N ILE A 71 3.90 0.42 14.83
CA ILE A 71 3.20 -0.59 14.02
C ILE A 71 4.16 -1.68 13.56
N VAL A 72 5.31 -1.31 13.01
CA VAL A 72 6.30 -2.26 12.50
C VAL A 72 6.89 -3.12 13.62
N GLU A 73 7.24 -2.52 14.76
CA GLU A 73 7.78 -3.24 15.90
C GLU A 73 6.76 -4.20 16.55
N GLU A 74 5.49 -3.81 16.61
CA GLU A 74 4.42 -4.70 17.05
C GLU A 74 4.32 -5.94 16.15
N VAL A 75 4.35 -5.74 14.83
CA VAL A 75 4.31 -6.84 13.86
C VAL A 75 5.52 -7.76 14.00
N LYS A 76 6.73 -7.21 14.16
CA LYS A 76 7.94 -8.00 14.45
C LYS A 76 7.80 -8.81 15.74
N SER A 77 7.28 -8.18 16.79
CA SER A 77 7.09 -8.80 18.10
C SER A 77 6.09 -9.96 18.04
N VAL A 78 4.98 -9.79 17.33
CA VAL A 78 3.95 -10.83 17.15
C VAL A 78 4.46 -11.97 16.28
N THR A 79 5.03 -11.67 15.13
CA THR A 79 5.48 -12.69 14.17
C THR A 79 6.81 -13.33 14.53
N LYS A 80 7.57 -12.76 15.48
CA LYS A 80 8.93 -13.17 15.87
C LYS A 80 9.94 -13.09 14.72
N LYS A 81 9.73 -12.18 13.77
CA LYS A 81 10.59 -11.98 12.59
C LYS A 81 11.10 -10.55 12.56
N ASP A 82 12.40 -10.39 12.29
CA ASP A 82 13.06 -9.09 12.31
C ASP A 82 12.86 -8.31 11.00
N LYS A 83 12.76 -9.01 9.87
CA LYS A 83 12.63 -8.39 8.55
C LYS A 83 11.17 -8.25 8.13
N VAL A 84 10.80 -7.04 7.69
CA VAL A 84 9.42 -6.66 7.38
C VAL A 84 9.27 -6.25 5.91
N VAL A 85 8.27 -6.80 5.24
CA VAL A 85 7.85 -6.37 3.91
C VAL A 85 6.42 -5.80 3.97
N VAL A 86 6.25 -4.61 3.39
CA VAL A 86 4.93 -4.02 3.15
C VAL A 86 4.46 -4.44 1.77
N VAL A 87 3.25 -4.98 1.66
CA VAL A 87 2.67 -5.47 0.42
C VAL A 87 1.43 -4.67 0.06
N GLN A 88 1.48 -3.92 -1.05
CA GLN A 88 0.32 -3.26 -1.67
C GLN A 88 -0.08 -3.99 -2.95
N PRO A 89 -0.97 -4.99 -2.88
CA PRO A 89 -1.26 -5.83 -4.04
C PRO A 89 -2.23 -5.19 -5.03
N PHE A 90 -2.99 -4.18 -4.60
CA PHE A 90 -4.09 -3.63 -5.35
C PHE A 90 -3.95 -2.13 -5.58
N GLY A 91 -4.41 -1.67 -6.75
CA GLY A 91 -4.59 -0.27 -7.08
C GLY A 91 -5.90 0.29 -6.52
N ARG A 92 -6.07 1.62 -6.60
CA ARG A 92 -7.26 2.32 -6.07
C ARG A 92 -8.57 1.90 -6.76
N SER A 93 -8.50 1.45 -7.99
CA SER A 93 -9.70 1.15 -8.80
C SER A 93 -10.25 -0.25 -8.59
N ILE A 94 -9.68 -1.00 -7.64
CA ILE A 94 -10.17 -2.33 -7.32
C ILE A 94 -11.51 -2.23 -6.60
N GLU A 95 -12.45 -3.07 -6.98
CA GLU A 95 -13.77 -3.15 -6.39
C GLU A 95 -14.12 -4.60 -6.07
N GLN A 96 -14.84 -4.81 -4.99
CA GLN A 96 -15.39 -6.11 -4.67
C GLN A 96 -16.78 -6.24 -5.29
N VAL A 97 -16.95 -7.18 -6.22
CA VAL A 97 -18.22 -7.49 -6.87
C VAL A 97 -18.64 -8.90 -6.45
N GLY A 98 -19.47 -8.99 -5.41
CA GLY A 98 -19.82 -10.26 -4.77
C GLY A 98 -18.59 -10.93 -4.15
N GLU A 99 -18.24 -12.12 -4.63
CA GLU A 99 -17.04 -12.86 -4.17
C GLU A 99 -15.79 -12.55 -5.01
N PHE A 100 -15.91 -11.75 -6.05
CA PHE A 100 -14.83 -11.43 -6.97
C PHE A 100 -14.22 -10.08 -6.68
N MET A 101 -12.94 -9.96 -7.01
CA MET A 101 -12.22 -8.69 -7.02
C MET A 101 -12.00 -8.28 -8.46
N ALA A 102 -12.53 -7.13 -8.85
CA ALA A 102 -12.40 -6.58 -10.19
C ALA A 102 -11.62 -5.26 -10.17
N ASP A 103 -10.67 -5.10 -11.07
CA ASP A 103 -9.98 -3.84 -11.31
C ASP A 103 -10.09 -3.46 -12.79
N PRO A 104 -10.99 -2.52 -13.14
CA PRO A 104 -11.16 -2.11 -14.53
C PRO A 104 -9.92 -1.45 -15.15
N THR A 105 -8.91 -1.17 -14.33
CA THR A 105 -7.63 -0.63 -14.82
C THR A 105 -6.57 -1.70 -15.06
N SER A 106 -6.83 -2.94 -14.68
CA SER A 106 -5.90 -4.09 -14.81
C SER A 106 -4.51 -3.81 -14.24
N ARG A 107 -4.44 -3.03 -13.14
CA ARG A 107 -3.19 -2.73 -12.41
C ARG A 107 -3.01 -3.54 -11.15
N SER A 108 -4.11 -4.03 -10.57
CA SER A 108 -4.08 -4.88 -9.38
C SER A 108 -3.62 -6.30 -9.72
N MET A 109 -2.84 -6.89 -8.84
CA MET A 109 -2.45 -8.29 -8.99
C MET A 109 -3.66 -9.20 -8.81
N SER A 110 -3.67 -10.34 -9.50
CA SER A 110 -4.70 -11.36 -9.28
C SER A 110 -4.66 -11.88 -7.85
N LEU A 111 -5.84 -12.15 -7.28
CA LEU A 111 -5.94 -12.61 -5.87
C LEU A 111 -5.15 -13.89 -5.64
N ALA A 112 -5.21 -14.85 -6.57
CA ALA A 112 -4.46 -16.09 -6.50
C ALA A 112 -2.95 -15.84 -6.44
N GLY A 113 -2.42 -14.98 -7.33
CA GLY A 113 -1.00 -14.62 -7.34
C GLY A 113 -0.56 -13.92 -6.05
N VAL A 114 -1.39 -12.99 -5.53
CA VAL A 114 -1.14 -12.33 -4.24
C VAL A 114 -1.08 -13.32 -3.08
N CYS A 115 -2.05 -14.24 -3.01
CA CYS A 115 -2.07 -15.27 -1.96
C CYS A 115 -0.83 -16.15 -2.02
N ASP A 116 -0.42 -16.59 -3.20
CA ASP A 116 0.77 -17.42 -3.38
C ASP A 116 2.05 -16.69 -2.97
N ILE A 117 2.20 -15.43 -3.36
CA ILE A 117 3.36 -14.60 -2.99
C ILE A 117 3.42 -14.42 -1.48
N ILE A 118 2.32 -13.98 -0.86
CA ILE A 118 2.27 -13.74 0.58
C ILE A 118 2.50 -15.02 1.37
N ASN A 119 1.90 -16.15 0.96
CA ASN A 119 2.08 -17.44 1.60
C ASN A 119 3.53 -17.94 1.56
N GLN A 120 4.30 -17.56 0.54
CA GLN A 120 5.72 -17.87 0.46
C GLN A 120 6.56 -16.91 1.32
N LEU A 121 6.30 -15.59 1.27
CA LEU A 121 7.06 -14.59 2.00
C LEU A 121 6.84 -14.69 3.52
N LYS A 122 5.62 -14.93 3.97
CA LYS A 122 5.29 -15.01 5.40
C LYS A 122 5.91 -16.20 6.14
N LYS A 123 6.52 -17.15 5.43
CA LYS A 123 7.30 -18.22 6.07
C LYS A 123 8.57 -17.66 6.73
N ASP A 124 9.20 -16.70 6.08
CA ASP A 124 10.51 -16.18 6.43
C ASP A 124 10.49 -14.76 6.99
N TYR A 125 9.53 -13.93 6.56
CA TYR A 125 9.47 -12.49 6.83
C TYR A 125 8.15 -12.09 7.47
N ALA A 126 8.16 -11.00 8.23
CA ALA A 126 6.94 -10.36 8.69
C ALA A 126 6.29 -9.61 7.52
N VAL A 127 4.99 -9.81 7.32
CA VAL A 127 4.24 -9.22 6.21
C VAL A 127 3.20 -8.25 6.73
N ILE A 128 3.20 -7.03 6.23
CA ILE A 128 2.16 -6.02 6.45
C ILE A 128 1.42 -5.82 5.14
N ILE A 129 0.11 -6.01 5.14
CA ILE A 129 -0.72 -5.85 3.94
C ILE A 129 -1.36 -4.46 3.96
N MET A 130 -1.04 -3.66 2.94
CA MET A 130 -1.61 -2.36 2.67
C MET A 130 -2.81 -2.53 1.71
N SER A 131 -3.97 -2.86 2.28
CA SER A 131 -5.21 -3.05 1.55
C SER A 131 -6.41 -2.83 2.46
N GLU A 132 -7.47 -2.23 1.91
CA GLU A 132 -8.77 -2.10 2.57
C GLU A 132 -9.59 -3.41 2.51
N PHE A 133 -9.23 -4.31 1.59
CA PHE A 133 -9.96 -5.56 1.36
C PHE A 133 -9.36 -6.70 2.16
N HIS A 134 -10.24 -7.50 2.75
CA HIS A 134 -9.90 -8.76 3.37
C HIS A 134 -10.01 -9.89 2.35
N PHE A 135 -8.94 -10.66 2.21
CA PHE A 135 -8.93 -11.86 1.39
C PHE A 135 -8.34 -13.04 2.17
N PRO A 136 -8.77 -14.27 1.87
CA PRO A 136 -8.35 -15.43 2.62
C PRO A 136 -6.88 -15.77 2.34
N LEU A 137 -6.13 -16.00 3.40
CA LEU A 137 -4.75 -16.52 3.35
C LEU A 137 -4.69 -17.80 4.17
N GLU A 138 -3.68 -18.63 3.90
CA GLU A 138 -3.38 -19.80 4.72
C GLU A 138 -2.78 -19.36 6.06
N GLU A 139 -3.61 -18.89 6.97
CA GLU A 139 -3.20 -18.48 8.31
C GLU A 139 -3.42 -19.62 9.30
N ASN A 140 -2.41 -19.86 10.14
CA ASN A 140 -2.54 -20.77 11.27
C ASN A 140 -2.69 -19.90 12.53
N GLU A 141 -3.89 -19.87 13.08
CA GLU A 141 -4.22 -19.08 14.28
C GLU A 141 -3.37 -19.45 15.50
N ASN A 142 -2.92 -20.70 15.55
CA ASN A 142 -2.07 -21.21 16.64
C ASN A 142 -0.57 -20.92 16.42
N ASN A 143 -0.19 -20.38 15.28
CA ASN A 143 1.20 -20.07 14.96
C ASN A 143 1.36 -18.62 14.53
N SER A 144 1.73 -17.77 15.47
CA SER A 144 1.94 -16.33 15.23
C SER A 144 2.95 -16.05 14.10
N LYS A 145 3.91 -16.96 13.88
CA LYS A 145 4.91 -16.82 12.81
C LYS A 145 4.31 -16.90 11.41
N HIS A 146 3.10 -17.44 11.25
CA HIS A 146 2.40 -17.52 9.97
C HIS A 146 1.30 -16.46 9.82
N GLN A 147 1.14 -15.58 10.80
CA GLN A 147 0.20 -14.47 10.71
C GLN A 147 0.74 -13.36 9.82
N VAL A 148 -0.16 -12.57 9.28
CA VAL A 148 0.11 -11.34 8.53
C VAL A 148 -0.61 -10.18 9.20
N ALA A 149 0.00 -9.00 9.16
CA ALA A 149 -0.61 -7.81 9.72
C ALA A 149 -1.46 -7.09 8.66
N ARG A 150 -2.65 -6.62 9.07
CA ARG A 150 -3.56 -5.80 8.26
C ARG A 150 -3.99 -4.58 9.09
N PRO A 151 -3.09 -3.62 9.31
CA PRO A 151 -3.41 -2.45 10.12
C PRO A 151 -4.46 -1.57 9.42
N GLN A 152 -5.46 -1.12 10.17
CA GLN A 152 -6.48 -0.21 9.68
C GLN A 152 -5.95 1.22 9.79
N ILE A 153 -5.34 1.71 8.73
CA ILE A 153 -4.73 3.03 8.66
C ILE A 153 -5.43 3.81 7.54
N SER A 154 -6.10 4.89 7.90
CA SER A 154 -6.75 5.81 6.95
C SER A 154 -5.82 6.94 6.51
N ASP A 155 -4.79 7.26 7.29
CA ASP A 155 -3.85 8.33 6.99
C ASP A 155 -2.69 7.83 6.15
N MET A 156 -2.54 8.42 4.96
CA MET A 156 -1.46 8.09 4.03
C MET A 156 -0.07 8.47 4.53
N ARG A 157 0.03 9.44 5.41
CA ARG A 157 1.32 9.81 6.00
C ARG A 157 1.79 8.75 7.00
N ILE A 158 0.86 8.11 7.71
CA ILE A 158 1.19 6.96 8.57
C ILE A 158 1.58 5.75 7.71
N TRP A 159 0.90 5.48 6.59
CA TRP A 159 1.35 4.47 5.64
C TRP A 159 2.74 4.76 5.08
N SER A 160 3.04 6.03 4.79
CA SER A 160 4.39 6.44 4.36
C SER A 160 5.42 6.14 5.45
N ALA A 161 5.10 6.39 6.71
CA ALA A 161 5.98 6.07 7.83
C ALA A 161 6.15 4.54 8.03
N VAL A 162 5.11 3.75 7.84
CA VAL A 162 5.21 2.27 7.86
C VAL A 162 6.14 1.78 6.75
N ILE A 163 6.03 2.33 5.53
CA ILE A 163 6.92 2.00 4.40
C ILE A 163 8.36 2.44 4.72
N ASP A 164 8.53 3.62 5.33
CA ASP A 164 9.87 4.13 5.70
C ASP A 164 10.56 3.24 6.73
N VAL A 165 9.87 2.75 7.72
CA VAL A 165 10.44 1.89 8.77
C VAL A 165 10.63 0.44 8.31
N ALA A 166 9.78 -0.06 7.42
CA ALA A 166 9.88 -1.42 6.88
C ALA A 166 11.18 -1.63 6.07
N ASP A 167 11.58 -2.89 5.88
CA ASP A 167 12.82 -3.23 5.15
C ASP A 167 12.63 -3.21 3.63
N HIS A 168 11.43 -3.54 3.14
CA HIS A 168 11.16 -3.65 1.70
C HIS A 168 9.70 -3.37 1.39
N PHE A 169 9.45 -2.86 0.19
CA PHE A 169 8.12 -2.67 -0.37
C PHE A 169 7.88 -3.61 -1.54
N LEU A 170 6.73 -4.26 -1.57
CA LEU A 170 6.22 -5.01 -2.71
C LEU A 170 4.87 -4.43 -3.12
N GLY A 171 4.69 -4.09 -4.39
CA GLY A 171 3.41 -3.56 -4.84
C GLY A 171 3.18 -3.66 -6.34
N CYS A 172 2.02 -3.16 -6.74
CA CYS A 172 1.65 -2.97 -8.15
C CYS A 172 1.85 -1.51 -8.58
N ASP A 173 1.43 -1.17 -9.81
CA ASP A 173 1.34 0.21 -10.29
C ASP A 173 0.31 1.00 -9.48
N SER A 174 0.75 1.52 -8.35
CA SER A 174 -0.04 2.31 -7.43
C SER A 174 0.84 3.26 -6.61
N MET A 175 0.22 4.01 -5.73
CA MET A 175 0.87 5.08 -4.95
C MET A 175 2.04 4.58 -4.11
N GLY A 176 2.00 3.37 -3.55
CA GLY A 176 3.03 2.86 -2.64
C GLY A 176 4.42 2.79 -3.26
N GLN A 177 4.55 2.46 -4.57
CA GLN A 177 5.84 2.50 -5.25
C GLN A 177 6.44 3.92 -5.28
N HIS A 178 5.61 4.94 -5.46
CA HIS A 178 6.07 6.34 -5.48
C HIS A 178 6.46 6.82 -4.09
N ILE A 179 5.74 6.40 -3.05
CA ILE A 179 6.12 6.62 -1.64
C ILE A 179 7.46 5.94 -1.35
N ALA A 180 7.62 4.67 -1.71
CA ALA A 180 8.87 3.93 -1.53
C ALA A 180 10.04 4.65 -2.23
N ARG A 181 9.81 5.17 -3.45
CA ARG A 181 10.82 5.96 -4.19
C ARG A 181 11.17 7.25 -3.48
N ALA A 182 10.16 7.98 -2.99
CA ALA A 182 10.35 9.27 -2.31
C ALA A 182 11.05 9.13 -0.94
N LEU A 183 10.98 7.95 -0.34
CA LEU A 183 11.64 7.60 0.94
C LEU A 183 12.96 6.82 0.72
N ASN A 184 13.42 6.66 -0.52
CA ASN A 184 14.62 5.90 -0.88
C ASN A 184 14.60 4.43 -0.37
N LYS A 185 13.43 3.80 -0.36
CA LYS A 185 13.25 2.39 0.02
C LYS A 185 13.47 1.48 -1.17
N THR A 186 13.91 0.26 -0.90
CA THR A 186 13.95 -0.79 -1.91
C THR A 186 12.54 -1.28 -2.21
N ALA A 187 12.25 -1.56 -3.49
CA ALA A 187 10.94 -2.02 -3.91
C ALA A 187 11.01 -3.09 -4.99
N THR A 188 10.07 -4.04 -4.92
CA THR A 188 9.70 -4.93 -6.02
C THR A 188 8.33 -4.49 -6.51
N VAL A 189 8.22 -4.16 -7.81
CA VAL A 189 6.98 -3.63 -8.39
C VAL A 189 6.54 -4.49 -9.55
N VAL A 190 5.30 -4.97 -9.49
CA VAL A 190 4.69 -5.73 -10.58
C VAL A 190 3.85 -4.79 -11.43
N VAL A 191 4.15 -4.75 -12.72
CA VAL A 191 3.49 -3.87 -13.69
C VAL A 191 2.80 -4.72 -14.75
N GLY A 192 1.54 -4.44 -15.03
CA GLY A 192 0.73 -5.20 -16.00
C GLY A 192 0.27 -4.37 -17.19
N SER A 193 -0.86 -3.69 -17.04
CA SER A 193 -1.52 -2.95 -18.14
C SER A 193 -0.82 -1.66 -18.55
N THR A 194 0.11 -1.15 -17.74
CA THR A 194 0.86 0.09 -17.98
C THR A 194 2.30 -0.21 -18.37
N TYR A 195 2.95 0.74 -19.03
CA TYR A 195 4.37 0.60 -19.37
C TYR A 195 5.26 1.03 -18.21
N PRO A 196 6.27 0.21 -17.83
CA PRO A 196 7.19 0.55 -16.75
C PRO A 196 7.84 1.91 -16.90
N GLU A 197 8.22 2.30 -18.12
CA GLU A 197 8.87 3.57 -18.45
C GLU A 197 7.97 4.77 -18.14
N ASN A 198 6.67 4.59 -18.25
CA ASN A 198 5.70 5.66 -18.02
C ASN A 198 5.37 5.87 -16.54
N ILE A 199 5.34 4.80 -15.74
CA ILE A 199 4.70 4.85 -14.41
C ILE A 199 5.57 4.31 -13.28
N SER A 200 6.75 3.77 -13.57
CA SER A 200 7.63 3.19 -12.56
C SER A 200 9.06 3.73 -12.70
N TYR A 201 10.02 3.02 -12.17
CA TYR A 201 11.41 3.46 -12.09
C TYR A 201 12.35 2.37 -12.66
N PRO A 202 12.20 1.98 -13.94
CA PRO A 202 13.06 0.99 -14.57
C PRO A 202 14.52 1.47 -14.56
N GLY A 203 15.43 0.54 -14.26
CA GLY A 203 16.87 0.86 -14.16
C GLY A 203 17.30 1.53 -12.85
N HIS A 204 16.36 1.90 -11.97
CA HIS A 204 16.73 2.43 -10.66
C HIS A 204 17.30 1.30 -9.76
N LYS A 205 18.48 1.54 -9.14
CA LYS A 205 19.22 0.54 -8.36
C LYS A 205 18.43 -0.12 -7.22
N ASP A 206 17.44 0.59 -6.66
CA ASP A 206 16.64 0.15 -5.51
C ASP A 206 15.29 -0.46 -5.93
N PHE A 207 14.99 -0.50 -7.25
CA PHE A 207 13.73 -1.00 -7.78
C PHE A 207 13.95 -2.20 -8.68
N ASP A 208 13.28 -3.29 -8.36
CA ASP A 208 13.17 -4.46 -9.22
C ASP A 208 11.77 -4.46 -9.86
N ILE A 209 11.70 -4.20 -11.17
CA ILE A 209 10.44 -4.14 -11.89
C ILE A 209 10.17 -5.49 -12.56
N ILE A 210 9.03 -6.09 -12.23
CA ILE A 210 8.53 -7.33 -12.85
C ILE A 210 7.44 -6.93 -13.84
N ASP A 211 7.78 -6.89 -15.10
CA ASP A 211 6.84 -6.55 -16.18
C ASP A 211 5.98 -7.76 -16.57
N ALA A 212 4.87 -7.93 -15.89
CA ALA A 212 3.92 -9.00 -16.14
C ALA A 212 3.16 -8.82 -17.46
N GLY A 213 3.07 -7.59 -17.96
CA GLY A 213 2.40 -7.26 -19.21
C GLY A 213 3.27 -7.39 -20.47
N ASN A 214 4.56 -7.67 -20.33
CA ASN A 214 5.46 -7.76 -21.48
C ASN A 214 5.01 -8.83 -22.48
N GLY A 215 4.82 -8.42 -23.75
CA GLY A 215 4.33 -9.29 -24.82
C GLY A 215 2.86 -9.71 -24.70
N ARG A 216 2.14 -9.27 -23.66
CA ARG A 216 0.72 -9.56 -23.39
C ARG A 216 -0.15 -8.31 -23.38
N ARG A 217 0.48 -7.17 -23.22
CA ARG A 217 -0.15 -5.86 -23.11
C ARG A 217 -0.58 -5.39 -24.49
N GLU A 218 -1.87 -5.11 -24.65
CA GLU A 218 -2.34 -4.34 -25.78
C GLU A 218 -2.06 -2.87 -25.54
N TYR A 219 -1.81 -2.14 -26.62
CA TYR A 219 -1.61 -0.71 -26.54
C TYR A 219 -2.83 -0.04 -25.94
N ALA A 220 -2.67 0.55 -24.79
CA ALA A 220 -3.72 1.35 -24.18
C ALA A 220 -3.09 2.55 -23.49
N PRO A 221 -3.11 3.73 -24.10
CA PRO A 221 -2.94 4.95 -23.32
C PRO A 221 -4.03 4.98 -22.26
N ILE A 222 -3.66 5.29 -21.04
CA ILE A 222 -4.56 5.26 -19.88
C ILE A 222 -5.78 6.18 -20.10
N ARG A 223 -5.56 7.28 -20.80
CA ARG A 223 -6.60 8.21 -21.28
C ARG A 223 -6.11 8.88 -22.55
N ILE A 224 -6.98 9.02 -23.53
CA ILE A 224 -6.75 9.91 -24.67
C ILE A 224 -7.29 11.30 -24.29
N THR A 225 -8.42 11.35 -23.61
CA THR A 225 -9.00 12.58 -23.04
C THR A 225 -9.52 12.32 -21.63
N MET A 226 -9.91 13.37 -20.88
CA MET A 226 -10.56 13.25 -19.58
C MET A 226 -11.88 12.46 -19.66
N ASP A 227 -12.55 12.51 -20.80
CA ASP A 227 -13.89 11.96 -21.01
C ASP A 227 -13.88 10.60 -21.73
N GLU A 228 -12.79 10.26 -22.42
CA GLU A 228 -12.65 8.99 -23.14
C GLU A 228 -11.95 7.96 -22.28
N ARG A 229 -12.67 6.95 -21.84
CA ARG A 229 -12.10 5.71 -21.33
C ARG A 229 -11.83 4.81 -22.53
N VAL A 230 -10.57 4.53 -22.78
CA VAL A 230 -10.22 3.44 -23.70
C VAL A 230 -10.43 2.14 -22.93
N ASP A 231 -11.34 1.30 -23.43
CA ASP A 231 -11.50 -0.04 -22.89
C ASP A 231 -10.18 -0.78 -23.03
N ARG A 232 -9.68 -1.29 -21.92
CA ARG A 232 -8.43 -2.03 -21.87
C ARG A 232 -8.77 -3.50 -21.80
N PHE A 233 -8.43 -4.22 -22.83
CA PHE A 233 -8.53 -5.67 -22.87
C PHE A 233 -7.25 -6.33 -22.30
N ASN A 234 -6.74 -5.80 -21.20
CA ASN A 234 -5.54 -6.31 -20.53
C ASN A 234 -5.88 -7.08 -19.24
N ASP A 235 -7.08 -7.62 -19.12
CA ASP A 235 -7.61 -8.22 -17.91
C ASP A 235 -6.69 -9.31 -17.33
N GLN A 236 -6.02 -10.05 -18.20
CA GLN A 236 -5.10 -11.11 -17.80
C GLN A 236 -3.65 -10.65 -17.60
N ALA A 237 -3.33 -9.38 -17.83
CA ALA A 237 -1.95 -8.89 -17.72
C ALA A 237 -1.36 -9.05 -16.32
N MET A 238 -2.22 -9.03 -15.29
CA MET A 238 -1.84 -9.20 -13.88
C MET A 238 -2.14 -10.60 -13.31
N GLU A 239 -2.54 -11.55 -14.14
CA GLU A 239 -2.55 -12.97 -13.81
C GLU A 239 -1.10 -13.49 -13.93
N LEU A 240 -0.44 -13.59 -12.78
CA LEU A 240 0.96 -13.97 -12.72
C LEU A 240 1.13 -15.47 -12.98
N SER A 241 2.03 -15.83 -13.88
CA SER A 241 2.49 -17.19 -14.04
C SER A 241 3.29 -17.65 -12.82
N LYS A 242 3.49 -18.96 -12.66
CA LYS A 242 4.31 -19.50 -11.57
C LYS A 242 5.74 -18.96 -11.61
N ASP A 243 6.29 -18.74 -12.80
CA ASP A 243 7.65 -18.20 -12.97
C ASP A 243 7.70 -16.71 -12.55
N GLN A 244 6.67 -15.93 -12.89
CA GLN A 244 6.57 -14.54 -12.44
C GLN A 244 6.38 -14.44 -10.93
N ILE A 245 5.54 -15.29 -10.33
CA ILE A 245 5.40 -15.39 -8.86
C ILE A 245 6.75 -15.69 -8.22
N LYS A 246 7.48 -16.67 -8.78
CA LYS A 246 8.83 -17.00 -8.32
C LYS A 246 9.78 -15.81 -8.43
N GLN A 247 9.80 -15.10 -9.56
CA GLN A 247 10.62 -13.90 -9.76
C GLN A 247 10.30 -12.81 -8.70
N VAL A 248 9.02 -12.55 -8.41
CA VAL A 248 8.61 -11.61 -7.36
C VAL A 248 9.14 -12.02 -6.00
N VAL A 249 8.95 -13.28 -5.62
CA VAL A 249 9.40 -13.82 -4.33
C VAL A 249 10.93 -13.79 -4.22
N ASP A 250 11.65 -14.19 -5.25
CA ASP A 250 13.11 -14.20 -5.29
C ASP A 250 13.68 -12.77 -5.21
N SER A 251 13.06 -11.80 -5.90
CA SER A 251 13.40 -10.39 -5.80
C SER A 251 13.25 -9.88 -4.36
N CYS A 252 12.09 -10.12 -3.74
CA CYS A 252 11.86 -9.72 -2.35
C CYS A 252 12.88 -10.37 -1.40
N LYS A 253 13.14 -11.67 -1.54
CA LYS A 253 14.12 -12.40 -0.71
C LYS A 253 15.53 -11.85 -0.88
N LYS A 254 15.93 -11.53 -2.10
CA LYS A 254 17.23 -10.90 -2.39
C LYS A 254 17.38 -9.56 -1.67
N ARG A 255 16.34 -8.73 -1.66
CA ARG A 255 16.33 -7.39 -1.03
C ARG A 255 16.27 -7.46 0.49
N LEU A 256 15.44 -8.34 1.03
CA LEU A 256 15.29 -8.55 2.48
C LEU A 256 16.50 -9.24 3.10
N GLY A 257 17.20 -10.06 2.32
CA GLY A 257 18.34 -10.85 2.79
C GLY A 257 17.93 -12.06 3.65
N LYS A 258 18.87 -12.59 4.41
CA LYS A 258 18.62 -13.79 5.23
C LYS A 258 17.57 -13.51 6.32
N PRO A 259 16.58 -14.42 6.51
CA PRO A 259 15.64 -14.33 7.61
C PRO A 259 16.34 -14.24 8.97
N ARG A 260 15.80 -13.42 9.87
CA ARG A 260 16.31 -13.26 11.24
C ARG A 260 15.16 -13.32 12.22
N ALA A 261 15.42 -13.92 13.39
CA ALA A 261 14.48 -13.89 14.49
C ALA A 261 14.49 -12.49 15.13
N TYR A 262 13.32 -11.99 15.47
CA TYR A 262 13.19 -10.78 16.25
C TYR A 262 13.53 -11.07 17.72
N THR A 263 14.48 -10.36 18.27
CA THR A 263 14.95 -10.50 19.66
C THR A 263 14.60 -9.28 20.53
N GLY A 264 13.96 -8.26 19.94
CA GLY A 264 13.55 -7.06 20.66
C GLY A 264 12.38 -7.33 21.62
N THR A 265 12.22 -6.46 22.59
CA THR A 265 11.06 -6.39 23.48
C THR A 265 10.27 -5.15 23.12
N PHE A 266 9.16 -5.32 22.45
CA PHE A 266 8.22 -4.23 22.16
C PHE A 266 7.16 -4.18 23.27
N VAL A 267 7.05 -3.03 23.93
CA VAL A 267 5.99 -2.75 24.92
C VAL A 267 5.04 -1.75 24.28
N PRO A 268 3.77 -2.10 24.04
CA PRO A 268 2.79 -1.18 23.48
C PRO A 268 2.65 0.09 24.34
N PRO A 269 2.44 1.27 23.75
CA PRO A 269 2.35 2.54 24.47
C PRO A 269 1.34 2.56 25.62
N GLN A 270 0.24 1.83 25.50
CA GLN A 270 -0.78 1.72 26.56
C GLN A 270 -0.30 0.99 27.82
N GLN A 271 0.66 0.07 27.69
CA GLN A 271 1.26 -0.61 28.85
C GLN A 271 2.38 0.21 29.49
N GLN A 272 2.98 1.13 28.74
CA GLN A 272 4.00 2.04 29.28
C GLN A 272 3.38 3.08 30.24
N GLU A 273 2.18 3.58 29.96
CA GLU A 273 1.47 4.50 30.86
C GLU A 273 1.10 3.83 32.21
N GLN A 274 0.73 2.54 32.18
CA GLN A 274 0.44 1.80 33.41
C GLN A 274 1.71 1.46 34.22
N ALA A 275 2.82 1.19 33.57
CA ALA A 275 4.09 0.91 34.26
C ALA A 275 4.68 2.18 34.88
N CYS A 276 4.46 3.35 34.28
CA CYS A 276 4.93 4.63 34.82
C CYS A 276 4.07 5.13 35.98
N SER A 277 2.77 4.79 36.01
CA SER A 277 1.84 5.19 37.09
C SER A 277 2.02 4.37 38.37
N THR A 278 2.72 3.22 38.32
CA THR A 278 2.98 2.36 39.50
C THR A 278 4.24 2.76 40.28
N GLN A 279 5.04 3.68 39.78
CA GLN A 279 6.13 4.29 40.54
C GLN A 279 5.66 5.62 41.18
N GLN A 280 4.91 5.53 42.26
CA GLN A 280 4.69 6.71 43.13
C GLN A 280 6.01 7.14 43.75
N PRO A 281 6.42 8.41 43.62
CA PRO A 281 7.53 8.92 44.39
C PRO A 281 7.12 8.94 45.86
N LYS A 282 7.97 8.39 46.73
CA LYS A 282 7.85 8.56 48.17
C LYS A 282 7.79 10.06 48.47
N GLN A 283 6.67 10.50 49.02
CA GLN A 283 6.53 11.84 49.54
C GLN A 283 7.45 12.00 50.76
N ASP A 284 8.58 12.62 50.56
CA ASP A 284 9.32 13.25 51.65
C ASP A 284 8.67 14.60 51.93
N ALA A 285 8.14 14.69 53.15
CA ALA A 285 7.50 15.86 53.67
C ALA A 285 8.49 17.04 53.77
N PHE A 286 8.22 18.10 53.04
CA PHE A 286 8.80 19.40 53.32
C PHE A 286 7.65 20.40 53.56
N GLN A 287 7.34 20.65 54.80
CA GLN A 287 6.55 21.81 55.25
C GLN A 287 7.42 23.05 55.14
N LEU A 288 6.99 24.05 54.40
CA LEU A 288 7.34 25.44 54.63
C LEU A 288 6.15 26.36 54.27
N ALA A 289 5.97 27.25 55.18
CA ALA A 289 4.82 28.14 55.35
C ALA A 289 4.77 29.30 54.35
N GLY A 290 3.54 29.71 54.05
CA GLY A 290 3.17 31.13 53.93
C GLY A 290 3.11 31.71 52.53
N GLY A 291 1.89 32.12 52.11
CA GLY A 291 1.75 33.32 51.28
C GLY A 291 0.91 33.23 50.02
N GLN A 292 -0.34 33.67 50.14
CA GLN A 292 -1.17 34.37 49.17
C GLN A 292 -1.68 33.62 47.93
N GLN A 293 -2.99 33.45 47.91
CA GLN A 293 -3.85 33.09 46.81
C GLN A 293 -3.81 34.17 45.72
N MET A 294 -3.57 33.75 44.48
CA MET A 294 -4.06 34.41 43.29
C MET A 294 -4.80 33.37 42.43
N ALA A 295 -6.00 33.72 42.04
CA ALA A 295 -6.87 32.88 41.23
C ALA A 295 -6.32 32.62 39.82
N PRO A 296 -6.48 31.42 39.27
CA PRO A 296 -6.10 31.17 37.88
C PRO A 296 -7.22 31.55 36.91
N THR A 297 -6.90 32.39 35.94
CA THR A 297 -7.71 32.65 34.76
C THR A 297 -7.67 31.40 33.87
N GLU A 298 -8.82 30.77 33.71
CA GLU A 298 -9.04 29.69 32.74
C GLU A 298 -8.95 30.24 31.32
N THR A 299 -7.96 29.78 30.58
CA THR A 299 -7.95 29.82 29.11
C THR A 299 -7.96 28.38 28.61
N THR A 300 -9.14 27.80 28.49
CA THR A 300 -9.38 26.50 27.87
C THR A 300 -9.33 26.64 26.35
N MET A 301 -8.28 26.15 25.73
CA MET A 301 -8.28 25.77 24.34
C MET A 301 -8.70 24.31 24.26
N PRO A 302 -9.74 23.94 23.48
CA PRO A 302 -10.07 22.52 23.30
C PRO A 302 -9.12 21.89 22.29
N PHE A 303 -8.22 21.06 22.77
CA PHE A 303 -7.47 20.13 21.92
C PHE A 303 -8.43 18.99 21.55
N SER A 304 -8.96 19.00 20.32
CA SER A 304 -9.70 17.88 19.77
C SER A 304 -8.71 16.71 19.58
N GLY A 305 -8.93 15.64 20.34
CA GLY A 305 -8.10 14.44 20.29
C GLY A 305 -8.14 13.79 18.92
N ALA A 306 -6.96 13.55 18.37
CA ALA A 306 -6.79 12.67 17.21
C ALA A 306 -7.35 11.27 17.55
N PRO A 307 -8.08 10.62 16.62
CA PRO A 307 -8.60 9.28 16.85
C PRO A 307 -7.43 8.31 17.09
N LYS A 308 -7.48 7.59 18.20
CA LYS A 308 -6.51 6.55 18.53
C LYS A 308 -6.65 5.43 17.51
N PRO A 309 -5.57 4.98 16.84
CA PRO A 309 -5.62 3.81 15.99
C PRO A 309 -5.93 2.59 16.88
N SER A 310 -7.10 1.99 16.70
CA SER A 310 -7.44 0.75 17.38
C SER A 310 -6.89 -0.42 16.57
N PHE A 311 -5.85 -1.03 17.07
CA PHE A 311 -5.32 -2.28 16.54
C PHE A 311 -6.21 -3.41 17.08
N THR A 312 -7.09 -3.92 16.26
CA THR A 312 -7.81 -5.15 16.54
C THR A 312 -7.20 -6.28 15.74
N LEU A 313 -6.40 -7.12 16.40
CA LEU A 313 -6.23 -8.49 15.97
C LEU A 313 -7.63 -9.10 16.01
N ASN A 314 -8.29 -9.18 14.85
CA ASN A 314 -9.65 -9.70 14.76
C ASN A 314 -9.71 -11.11 15.33
N LYS A 315 -10.39 -11.28 16.47
CA LYS A 315 -10.90 -12.59 16.86
C LYS A 315 -11.92 -13.00 15.79
N PRO A 316 -11.79 -14.18 15.19
CA PRO A 316 -12.65 -14.59 14.08
C PRO A 316 -14.09 -14.70 14.55
N LYS A 317 -15.01 -14.07 13.80
CA LYS A 317 -16.43 -14.41 13.85
C LYS A 317 -16.56 -15.87 13.39
N GLN A 318 -17.41 -16.64 14.07
CA GLN A 318 -17.65 -18.06 13.86
C GLN A 318 -17.71 -18.46 12.38
N LYS A 319 -16.96 -19.50 12.01
CA LYS A 319 -16.80 -20.05 10.66
C LYS A 319 -18.12 -20.55 10.08
N PRO A 320 -18.41 -20.29 8.80
CA PRO A 320 -19.17 -21.23 8.00
C PRO A 320 -18.32 -22.50 7.78
N SER A 321 -18.92 -23.65 7.86
CA SER A 321 -18.24 -24.95 7.83
C SER A 321 -17.47 -25.13 6.50
N ASN A 322 -16.19 -25.43 6.62
CA ASN A 322 -15.21 -25.56 5.53
C ASN A 322 -15.51 -26.70 4.51
N LYS A 323 -16.56 -27.49 4.71
CA LYS A 323 -16.97 -28.57 3.79
C LYS A 323 -17.81 -28.10 2.61
N GLY A 324 -18.65 -27.07 2.79
CA GLY A 324 -19.47 -26.50 1.69
C GLY A 324 -18.64 -25.75 0.66
N PHE A 325 -17.71 -24.93 1.13
CA PHE A 325 -16.87 -24.08 0.28
C PHE A 325 -15.93 -24.87 -0.67
N LYS A 326 -15.32 -25.96 -0.18
CA LYS A 326 -14.49 -26.84 -1.04
C LYS A 326 -15.31 -27.57 -2.12
N GLN A 327 -16.57 -27.84 -1.86
CA GLN A 327 -17.46 -28.49 -2.80
C GLN A 327 -17.95 -27.53 -3.88
N GLU A 328 -18.22 -26.28 -3.52
CA GLU A 328 -18.61 -25.22 -4.48
C GLU A 328 -17.48 -24.85 -5.45
N ILE A 329 -16.26 -24.69 -4.96
CA ILE A 329 -15.09 -24.44 -5.83
C ILE A 329 -14.88 -25.62 -6.79
N LYS A 330 -15.05 -26.87 -6.33
CA LYS A 330 -14.99 -28.05 -7.21
C LYS A 330 -16.06 -28.08 -8.27
N ASN A 331 -17.25 -27.56 -7.98
CA ASN A 331 -18.35 -27.51 -8.93
C ASN A 331 -18.18 -26.39 -9.95
N LEU A 332 -17.67 -25.22 -9.54
CA LEU A 332 -17.31 -24.12 -10.44
C LEU A 332 -16.21 -24.53 -11.45
N LEU A 333 -15.15 -25.15 -10.97
CA LEU A 333 -14.06 -25.66 -11.83
C LEU A 333 -14.50 -26.78 -12.79
N LYS A 334 -15.62 -27.47 -12.50
CA LYS A 334 -16.20 -28.45 -13.43
C LYS A 334 -17.09 -27.78 -14.49
N SER A 335 -17.81 -26.72 -14.14
CA SER A 335 -18.64 -25.98 -15.10
C SER A 335 -17.80 -25.29 -16.16
N ASP A 336 -16.65 -24.67 -15.78
CA ASP A 336 -15.73 -24.03 -16.71
C ASP A 336 -15.08 -25.02 -17.69
N LYS A 337 -14.77 -26.24 -17.22
CA LYS A 337 -14.27 -27.31 -18.11
C LYS A 337 -15.33 -27.86 -19.08
N GLN A 338 -16.59 -27.70 -18.77
CA GLN A 338 -17.68 -28.05 -19.69
C GLN A 338 -17.98 -26.94 -20.69
N ALA A 339 -17.89 -25.67 -20.27
CA ALA A 339 -18.04 -24.52 -21.17
C ALA A 339 -16.94 -24.50 -22.25
N LEU A 340 -15.69 -24.71 -21.89
CA LEU A 340 -14.55 -24.80 -22.81
C LEU A 340 -14.62 -25.98 -23.79
N LYS A 341 -15.40 -27.04 -23.52
CA LYS A 341 -15.61 -28.16 -24.43
C LYS A 341 -16.76 -27.92 -25.45
N ILE A 342 -17.59 -26.92 -25.17
CA ILE A 342 -18.72 -26.56 -26.08
C ILE A 342 -18.26 -25.58 -27.16
N GLU A 343 -17.25 -24.75 -26.87
CA GLU A 343 -16.67 -23.81 -27.85
C GLU A 343 -15.68 -24.46 -28.85
N GLN A 344 -15.28 -25.72 -28.62
CA GLN A 344 -14.40 -26.48 -29.52
C GLN A 344 -15.12 -27.50 -30.41
N LYS A 345 -16.42 -27.43 -30.51
CA LYS A 345 -17.26 -28.18 -31.46
C LYS A 345 -18.01 -27.22 -32.39
#